data_67d3ae4644b72bcfe3822a75a0568191
#
_entry.id   67d3ae4644b72bcfe3822a75a0568191
#
_cell.length_a   1.000
_cell.length_b   1.000
_cell.length_c   1.000
_cell.angle_alpha   90.00
_cell.angle_beta   90.00
_cell.angle_gamma   90.00
#
_symmetry.space_group_name_H-M   'P 1'
#
loop_
_entity.id
_entity.type
_entity.pdbx_description
1 polymer ?
#
loop_
_entity_poly.entity_id
_entity_poly.type
_entity_poly.pdbx_seq_one_letter_code
_entity_poly.pdbx_strand_id
1 'polypeptide(L)'
;MTLLIVTANDAPALLAGQALAAGLQADGLPVVGSTPCHMLVREVVRLAPLGVILLAAHWDAALQAALDLLASSAPRPVLVVGATDWPADPDQLLRSHVMAWLPGPVDSALLAAAWGVARAHFDHEQALRAAGAAAEARLDERKWVDRAKGVLMRHQQLSEVEAFALLRTASMHANLRVGEVSRGLIEAAQAADAVNRAGQLRMQSQRFVKGLVLRGMSRPRPDDHLADTTRRLQANLDHLASLPLADPVAAQLACTCAAWAALQACAVVDAAGAPRSADAAAWTKRLDEAERRAENLLNQADRLTAALESASGRRNLQVINLCGRQRMLSQRLAKQALLAGVLPDAAAAMQTAAAMTTVREFEAALLALEQAPLASEGIRAGLAQARGQWHRLLDGQRRAECGDAVAGRAALARESDALSNSFDQLTSLYEHSMQVLLG
;
A
#
# COMPACT_ATOMS: atom_id res chain seq x y z
N MET A 1 41.13 0.21 -26.63
CA MET A 1 40.25 -0.98 -26.62
C MET A 1 41.04 -2.11 -25.99
N THR A 2 40.67 -2.60 -24.78
CA THR A 2 41.50 -3.55 -24.06
C THR A 2 40.74 -4.87 -23.82
N LEU A 3 41.42 -5.99 -24.08
CA LEU A 3 40.93 -7.35 -23.88
C LEU A 3 41.60 -7.99 -22.67
N LEU A 4 40.88 -8.83 -21.94
CA LEU A 4 41.44 -9.67 -20.89
C LEU A 4 41.50 -11.10 -21.39
N ILE A 5 42.67 -11.73 -21.30
CA ILE A 5 42.84 -13.16 -21.59
C ILE A 5 42.63 -13.91 -20.26
N VAL A 6 41.79 -14.91 -20.31
CA VAL A 6 41.51 -15.80 -19.19
C VAL A 6 41.91 -17.23 -19.58
N THR A 7 42.63 -17.88 -18.72
CA THR A 7 43.10 -19.26 -18.97
C THR A 7 42.45 -20.21 -17.98
N ALA A 8 42.07 -21.40 -18.43
CA ALA A 8 41.82 -22.51 -17.55
C ALA A 8 43.04 -22.81 -16.67
N ASN A 9 42.87 -23.46 -15.53
CA ASN A 9 43.87 -23.54 -14.45
C ASN A 9 45.07 -24.47 -14.76
N ASP A 10 45.42 -24.69 -16.03
CA ASP A 10 46.52 -25.56 -16.47
C ASP A 10 47.69 -24.75 -17.04
N ALA A 11 48.94 -25.20 -16.74
CA ALA A 11 50.17 -24.53 -17.14
C ALA A 11 50.37 -24.36 -18.67
N PRO A 12 49.93 -25.29 -19.53
CA PRO A 12 49.99 -25.10 -20.98
C PRO A 12 49.12 -23.96 -21.49
N ALA A 13 47.97 -23.73 -20.89
CA ALA A 13 47.08 -22.64 -21.29
C ALA A 13 47.62 -21.26 -20.93
N LEU A 14 48.40 -21.12 -19.88
CA LEU A 14 49.08 -19.88 -19.49
C LEU A 14 50.14 -19.43 -20.52
N LEU A 15 50.95 -20.38 -21.01
CA LEU A 15 51.95 -20.11 -22.05
C LEU A 15 51.29 -19.77 -23.39
N ALA A 16 50.25 -20.49 -23.77
CA ALA A 16 49.45 -20.19 -24.96
C ALA A 16 48.78 -18.80 -24.86
N GLY A 17 48.33 -18.42 -23.69
CA GLY A 17 47.73 -17.10 -23.42
C GLY A 17 48.74 -15.95 -23.62
N GLN A 18 50.00 -16.11 -23.22
CA GLN A 18 51.02 -15.10 -23.39
C GLN A 18 51.42 -14.94 -24.89
N ALA A 19 51.57 -16.01 -25.60
CA ALA A 19 51.85 -15.99 -27.04
C ALA A 19 50.69 -15.35 -27.83
N LEU A 20 49.45 -15.68 -27.49
CA LEU A 20 48.26 -15.11 -28.10
C LEU A 20 48.12 -13.59 -27.79
N ALA A 21 48.44 -13.17 -26.57
CA ALA A 21 48.44 -11.75 -26.19
C ALA A 21 49.41 -10.93 -27.05
N ALA A 22 50.63 -11.45 -27.32
CA ALA A 22 51.60 -10.79 -28.16
C ALA A 22 51.14 -10.68 -29.63
N GLY A 23 50.49 -11.73 -30.16
CA GLY A 23 49.91 -11.72 -31.51
C GLY A 23 48.75 -10.72 -31.63
N LEU A 24 47.84 -10.71 -30.71
CA LEU A 24 46.69 -9.78 -30.68
C LEU A 24 47.15 -8.32 -30.58
N GLN A 25 48.19 -8.05 -29.79
CA GLN A 25 48.76 -6.69 -29.71
C GLN A 25 49.36 -6.26 -31.04
N ALA A 26 50.03 -7.17 -31.77
CA ALA A 26 50.56 -6.89 -33.11
C ALA A 26 49.42 -6.61 -34.13
N ASP A 27 48.27 -7.24 -33.98
CA ASP A 27 47.09 -7.04 -34.83
C ASP A 27 46.19 -5.85 -34.35
N GLY A 28 46.67 -5.02 -33.45
CA GLY A 28 45.97 -3.79 -33.01
C GLY A 28 44.90 -4.02 -31.97
N LEU A 29 44.83 -5.18 -31.32
CA LEU A 29 43.94 -5.48 -30.20
C LEU A 29 44.76 -5.51 -28.89
N PRO A 30 44.79 -4.40 -28.12
CA PRO A 30 45.58 -4.35 -26.90
C PRO A 30 44.99 -5.25 -25.82
N VAL A 31 45.81 -6.11 -25.25
CA VAL A 31 45.50 -6.99 -24.13
C VAL A 31 45.95 -6.33 -22.85
N VAL A 32 45.03 -6.17 -21.89
CA VAL A 32 45.29 -5.50 -20.61
C VAL A 32 45.95 -6.42 -19.58
N GLY A 33 45.85 -7.73 -19.77
CA GLY A 33 46.44 -8.73 -18.90
C GLY A 33 45.97 -10.15 -19.20
N SER A 34 46.57 -11.11 -18.50
CA SER A 34 46.17 -12.50 -18.51
C SER A 34 45.93 -12.95 -17.07
N THR A 35 44.86 -13.73 -16.82
CA THR A 35 44.49 -14.17 -15.50
C THR A 35 43.90 -15.58 -15.51
N PRO A 36 44.06 -16.38 -14.46
CA PRO A 36 43.39 -17.65 -14.33
C PRO A 36 41.90 -17.48 -14.12
N CYS A 37 41.08 -18.48 -14.51
CA CYS A 37 39.62 -18.43 -14.51
C CYS A 37 39.01 -18.09 -13.13
N HIS A 38 39.56 -18.57 -12.03
CA HIS A 38 39.06 -18.29 -10.68
C HIS A 38 39.16 -16.81 -10.26
N MET A 39 39.96 -16.02 -10.98
CA MET A 39 40.13 -14.57 -10.76
C MET A 39 39.36 -13.72 -11.80
N LEU A 40 38.60 -14.34 -12.70
CA LEU A 40 37.94 -13.70 -13.84
C LEU A 40 37.14 -12.46 -13.43
N VAL A 41 36.15 -12.60 -12.55
CA VAL A 41 35.25 -11.50 -12.18
C VAL A 41 36.01 -10.37 -11.47
N ARG A 42 36.93 -10.72 -10.57
CA ARG A 42 37.75 -9.73 -9.86
C ARG A 42 38.58 -8.88 -10.83
N GLU A 43 39.23 -9.52 -11.80
CA GLU A 43 40.10 -8.83 -12.77
C GLU A 43 39.25 -8.04 -13.79
N VAL A 44 38.08 -8.53 -14.17
CA VAL A 44 37.16 -7.76 -15.03
C VAL A 44 36.67 -6.49 -14.33
N VAL A 45 36.35 -6.56 -13.05
CA VAL A 45 35.94 -5.37 -12.28
C VAL A 45 37.10 -4.40 -12.10
N ARG A 46 38.31 -4.92 -11.82
CA ARG A 46 39.53 -4.10 -11.61
C ARG A 46 40.03 -3.41 -12.88
N LEU A 47 40.08 -4.14 -13.99
CA LEU A 47 40.69 -3.68 -15.23
C LEU A 47 39.71 -3.07 -16.22
N ALA A 48 38.38 -3.29 -15.99
CA ALA A 48 37.28 -2.86 -16.84
C ALA A 48 37.53 -3.13 -18.35
N PRO A 49 37.92 -4.36 -18.76
CA PRO A 49 38.19 -4.68 -20.17
C PRO A 49 36.89 -4.57 -20.97
N LEU A 50 37.00 -4.36 -22.28
CA LEU A 50 35.87 -4.37 -23.19
C LEU A 50 35.28 -5.77 -23.41
N GLY A 51 36.07 -6.81 -23.16
CA GLY A 51 35.62 -8.20 -23.20
C GLY A 51 36.72 -9.18 -22.82
N VAL A 52 36.38 -10.43 -22.87
CA VAL A 52 37.18 -11.55 -22.38
C VAL A 52 37.41 -12.55 -23.50
N ILE A 53 38.67 -12.97 -23.67
CA ILE A 53 39.03 -14.14 -24.46
C ILE A 53 39.38 -15.25 -23.47
N LEU A 54 38.60 -16.32 -23.49
CA LEU A 54 38.77 -17.47 -22.62
C LEU A 54 39.44 -18.62 -23.37
N LEU A 55 40.57 -19.09 -22.83
CA LEU A 55 41.28 -20.26 -23.32
C LEU A 55 40.97 -21.44 -22.40
N ALA A 56 40.25 -22.44 -22.90
CA ALA A 56 39.87 -23.60 -22.11
C ALA A 56 39.92 -24.88 -22.97
N ALA A 57 40.60 -25.92 -22.48
CA ALA A 57 40.60 -27.23 -23.11
C ALA A 57 39.28 -28.01 -22.84
N HIS A 58 38.67 -27.79 -21.69
CA HIS A 58 37.46 -28.47 -21.25
C HIS A 58 36.51 -27.49 -20.64
N TRP A 59 35.19 -27.81 -20.74
CA TRP A 59 34.13 -27.08 -20.04
C TRP A 59 33.80 -27.81 -18.73
N ASP A 60 34.07 -27.20 -17.61
CA ASP A 60 33.79 -27.73 -16.31
C ASP A 60 32.79 -26.86 -15.52
N ALA A 61 32.33 -27.37 -14.39
CA ALA A 61 31.37 -26.66 -13.53
C ALA A 61 31.96 -25.37 -12.93
N ALA A 62 33.26 -25.31 -12.70
CA ALA A 62 33.94 -24.14 -12.15
C ALA A 62 33.99 -23.01 -13.18
N LEU A 63 34.28 -23.33 -14.44
CA LEU A 63 34.26 -22.42 -15.56
C LEU A 63 32.83 -21.85 -15.77
N GLN A 64 31.85 -22.73 -15.79
CA GLN A 64 30.43 -22.33 -15.90
C GLN A 64 30.03 -21.35 -14.78
N ALA A 65 30.34 -21.69 -13.54
CA ALA A 65 30.03 -20.81 -12.40
C ALA A 65 30.70 -19.44 -12.48
N ALA A 66 31.95 -19.38 -12.97
CA ALA A 66 32.68 -18.14 -13.17
C ALA A 66 32.05 -17.28 -14.27
N LEU A 67 31.61 -17.89 -15.38
CA LEU A 67 30.91 -17.20 -16.47
C LEU A 67 29.52 -16.70 -16.04
N ASP A 68 28.76 -17.49 -15.32
CA ASP A 68 27.43 -17.09 -14.79
C ASP A 68 27.56 -15.91 -13.80
N LEU A 69 28.60 -15.95 -12.96
CA LEU A 69 28.92 -14.84 -12.07
C LEU A 69 29.32 -13.59 -12.84
N LEU A 70 30.13 -13.72 -13.92
CA LEU A 70 30.49 -12.62 -14.80
C LEU A 70 29.22 -12.03 -15.46
N ALA A 71 28.37 -12.88 -16.01
CA ALA A 71 27.15 -12.45 -16.70
C ALA A 71 26.20 -11.66 -15.78
N SER A 72 26.13 -12.05 -14.51
CA SER A 72 25.24 -11.41 -13.51
C SER A 72 25.83 -10.16 -12.87
N SER A 73 27.15 -10.09 -12.64
CA SER A 73 27.78 -9.02 -11.86
C SER A 73 28.50 -7.95 -12.71
N ALA A 74 29.10 -8.34 -13.81
CA ALA A 74 29.88 -7.44 -14.70
C ALA A 74 29.83 -7.93 -16.13
N PRO A 75 28.66 -7.92 -16.81
CA PRO A 75 28.48 -8.53 -18.12
C PRO A 75 29.48 -7.97 -19.16
N ARG A 76 30.19 -8.87 -19.82
CA ARG A 76 31.12 -8.60 -20.92
C ARG A 76 30.98 -9.67 -22.00
N PRO A 77 31.20 -9.33 -23.26
CA PRO A 77 31.28 -10.34 -24.31
C PRO A 77 32.45 -11.29 -24.06
N VAL A 78 32.16 -12.58 -24.12
CA VAL A 78 33.16 -13.65 -23.97
C VAL A 78 33.33 -14.35 -25.32
N LEU A 79 34.55 -14.44 -25.75
CA LEU A 79 34.96 -15.31 -26.87
C LEU A 79 35.76 -16.47 -26.29
N VAL A 80 35.39 -17.69 -26.64
CA VAL A 80 36.07 -18.88 -26.16
C VAL A 80 36.89 -19.50 -27.27
N VAL A 81 38.11 -19.88 -26.93
CA VAL A 81 38.98 -20.71 -27.75
C VAL A 81 39.19 -22.02 -27.00
N GLY A 82 38.76 -23.12 -27.59
CA GLY A 82 38.76 -24.40 -26.88
C GLY A 82 38.97 -25.62 -27.76
N ALA A 83 38.90 -26.82 -27.18
CA ALA A 83 39.02 -28.06 -27.89
C ALA A 83 37.89 -28.29 -28.90
N THR A 84 38.11 -29.16 -29.89
CA THR A 84 37.13 -29.43 -30.96
C THR A 84 35.94 -30.28 -30.53
N ASP A 85 36.03 -30.95 -29.37
CA ASP A 85 35.08 -31.91 -28.83
C ASP A 85 34.20 -31.34 -27.68
N TRP A 86 33.91 -30.08 -27.70
CA TRP A 86 33.12 -29.42 -26.68
C TRP A 86 31.62 -29.79 -26.75
N PRO A 87 31.06 -30.41 -25.71
CA PRO A 87 29.63 -30.67 -25.64
C PRO A 87 28.89 -29.44 -25.08
N ALA A 88 28.98 -28.32 -25.75
CA ALA A 88 28.35 -27.12 -25.24
C ALA A 88 26.90 -27.06 -25.72
N ASP A 89 25.95 -26.97 -24.77
CA ASP A 89 24.58 -26.53 -25.04
C ASP A 89 24.60 -25.09 -25.54
N PRO A 90 24.19 -24.79 -26.79
CA PRO A 90 24.18 -23.44 -27.33
C PRO A 90 23.43 -22.43 -26.46
N ASP A 91 22.31 -22.85 -25.84
CA ASP A 91 21.51 -21.98 -24.96
C ASP A 91 22.24 -21.61 -23.66
N GLN A 92 23.08 -22.52 -23.16
CA GLN A 92 23.90 -22.28 -21.99
C GLN A 92 25.02 -21.27 -22.30
N LEU A 93 25.65 -21.40 -23.45
CA LEU A 93 26.68 -20.46 -23.91
C LEU A 93 26.13 -19.03 -24.04
N LEU A 94 24.97 -18.89 -24.66
CA LEU A 94 24.33 -17.59 -24.80
C LEU A 94 23.94 -16.94 -23.45
N ARG A 95 23.42 -17.73 -22.50
CA ARG A 95 23.13 -17.22 -21.15
C ARG A 95 24.38 -16.72 -20.41
N SER A 96 25.51 -17.33 -20.64
CA SER A 96 26.79 -16.93 -20.06
C SER A 96 27.52 -15.85 -20.87
N HIS A 97 26.88 -15.21 -21.83
CA HIS A 97 27.44 -14.20 -22.74
C HIS A 97 28.64 -14.68 -23.55
N VAL A 98 28.72 -15.99 -23.85
CA VAL A 98 29.68 -16.53 -24.81
C VAL A 98 29.16 -16.24 -26.21
N MET A 99 29.73 -15.23 -26.84
CA MET A 99 29.29 -14.71 -28.14
C MET A 99 29.88 -15.47 -29.34
N ALA A 100 31.01 -16.11 -29.14
CA ALA A 100 31.64 -16.97 -30.18
C ALA A 100 32.50 -18.04 -29.50
N TRP A 101 32.57 -19.20 -30.17
CA TRP A 101 33.45 -20.29 -29.83
C TRP A 101 34.26 -20.66 -31.06
N LEU A 102 35.58 -20.76 -30.91
CA LEU A 102 36.54 -21.13 -31.95
C LEU A 102 37.28 -22.40 -31.53
N PRO A 103 37.35 -23.44 -32.38
CA PRO A 103 38.19 -24.58 -32.10
C PRO A 103 39.69 -24.17 -32.21
N GLY A 104 40.47 -24.56 -31.20
CA GLY A 104 41.93 -24.27 -31.23
C GLY A 104 42.73 -25.26 -32.11
N PRO A 105 43.93 -24.90 -32.52
CA PRO A 105 44.61 -23.62 -32.39
C PRO A 105 44.10 -22.56 -33.40
N VAL A 106 44.07 -21.29 -32.99
CA VAL A 106 43.54 -20.17 -33.77
C VAL A 106 44.63 -19.13 -33.97
N ASP A 107 44.78 -18.59 -35.19
CA ASP A 107 45.66 -17.46 -35.44
C ASP A 107 45.05 -16.13 -34.92
N SER A 108 45.89 -15.13 -34.73
CA SER A 108 45.45 -13.83 -34.17
C SER A 108 44.51 -13.06 -35.09
N ALA A 109 44.66 -13.21 -36.42
CA ALA A 109 43.85 -12.53 -37.40
C ALA A 109 42.39 -13.08 -37.39
N LEU A 110 42.23 -14.41 -37.36
CA LEU A 110 40.92 -15.03 -37.24
C LEU A 110 40.25 -14.66 -35.89
N LEU A 111 41.04 -14.67 -34.81
CA LEU A 111 40.54 -14.28 -33.49
C LEU A 111 40.09 -12.80 -33.45
N ALA A 112 40.83 -11.90 -34.08
CA ALA A 112 40.48 -10.50 -34.19
C ALA A 112 39.18 -10.30 -34.98
N ALA A 113 39.02 -11.02 -36.09
CA ALA A 113 37.78 -10.98 -36.88
C ALA A 113 36.59 -11.51 -36.08
N ALA A 114 36.71 -12.67 -35.41
CA ALA A 114 35.68 -13.26 -34.56
C ALA A 114 35.33 -12.37 -33.37
N TRP A 115 36.35 -11.72 -32.77
CA TRP A 115 36.10 -10.72 -31.71
C TRP A 115 35.25 -9.55 -32.20
N GLY A 116 35.52 -9.02 -33.40
CA GLY A 116 34.70 -7.95 -33.99
C GLY A 116 33.24 -8.32 -34.08
N VAL A 117 32.95 -9.54 -34.55
CA VAL A 117 31.55 -10.06 -34.62
C VAL A 117 30.96 -10.29 -33.24
N ALA A 118 31.68 -10.94 -32.32
CA ALA A 118 31.26 -11.23 -30.98
C ALA A 118 30.87 -9.95 -30.20
N ARG A 119 31.70 -8.93 -30.33
CA ARG A 119 31.45 -7.62 -29.75
C ARG A 119 30.21 -6.96 -30.34
N ALA A 120 30.08 -6.92 -31.66
CA ALA A 120 28.92 -6.32 -32.33
C ALA A 120 27.59 -7.01 -31.91
N HIS A 121 27.61 -8.33 -31.77
CA HIS A 121 26.47 -9.09 -31.26
C HIS A 121 26.12 -8.71 -29.82
N PHE A 122 27.11 -8.66 -28.95
CA PHE A 122 26.91 -8.27 -27.55
C PHE A 122 26.34 -6.84 -27.42
N ASP A 123 26.96 -5.88 -28.15
CA ASP A 123 26.50 -4.47 -28.13
C ASP A 123 25.07 -4.36 -28.64
N HIS A 124 24.72 -5.12 -29.69
CA HIS A 124 23.35 -5.17 -30.22
C HIS A 124 22.33 -5.77 -29.20
N GLU A 125 22.70 -6.87 -28.58
CA GLU A 125 21.85 -7.51 -27.54
C GLU A 125 21.64 -6.59 -26.34
N GLN A 126 22.71 -5.91 -25.87
CA GLN A 126 22.58 -4.93 -24.79
C GLN A 126 21.70 -3.74 -25.19
N ALA A 127 21.81 -3.26 -26.42
CA ALA A 127 20.93 -2.21 -26.93
C ALA A 127 19.45 -2.64 -26.97
N LEU A 128 19.18 -3.87 -27.40
CA LEU A 128 17.81 -4.44 -27.39
C LEU A 128 17.25 -4.59 -25.97
N ARG A 129 18.07 -5.09 -25.03
CA ARG A 129 17.66 -5.19 -23.60
C ARG A 129 17.37 -3.81 -23.01
N ALA A 130 18.23 -2.84 -23.27
CA ALA A 130 18.02 -1.46 -22.82
C ALA A 130 16.76 -0.83 -23.44
N ALA A 131 16.53 -1.06 -24.73
CA ALA A 131 15.32 -0.59 -25.42
C ALA A 131 14.04 -1.26 -24.86
N GLY A 132 14.09 -2.56 -24.58
CA GLY A 132 12.99 -3.30 -23.93
C GLY A 132 12.68 -2.75 -22.55
N ALA A 133 13.67 -2.60 -21.68
CA ALA A 133 13.50 -2.03 -20.35
C ALA A 133 12.96 -0.58 -20.39
N ALA A 134 13.44 0.23 -21.35
CA ALA A 134 12.92 1.58 -21.54
C ALA A 134 11.45 1.60 -22.01
N ALA A 135 11.06 0.66 -22.87
CA ALA A 135 9.68 0.53 -23.32
C ALA A 135 8.75 0.08 -22.18
N GLU A 136 9.15 -0.90 -21.37
CA GLU A 136 8.43 -1.33 -20.18
C GLU A 136 8.26 -0.18 -19.18
N ALA A 137 9.33 0.57 -18.90
CA ALA A 137 9.27 1.73 -18.02
C ALA A 137 8.29 2.80 -18.51
N ARG A 138 8.24 3.07 -19.84
CA ARG A 138 7.26 4.00 -20.43
C ARG A 138 5.83 3.49 -20.32
N LEU A 139 5.60 2.18 -20.51
CA LEU A 139 4.27 1.58 -20.34
C LEU A 139 3.79 1.69 -18.90
N ASP A 140 4.67 1.46 -17.93
CA ASP A 140 4.33 1.59 -16.52
C ASP A 140 4.07 3.04 -16.13
N GLU A 141 4.87 3.99 -16.62
CA GLU A 141 4.61 5.42 -16.43
C GLU A 141 3.23 5.81 -16.98
N ARG A 142 2.87 5.35 -18.18
CA ARG A 142 1.55 5.60 -18.76
C ARG A 142 0.41 5.04 -17.91
N LYS A 143 0.55 3.82 -17.37
CA LYS A 143 -0.45 3.21 -16.47
C LYS A 143 -0.67 4.07 -15.22
N TRP A 144 0.39 4.63 -14.62
CA TRP A 144 0.29 5.52 -13.48
C TRP A 144 -0.44 6.81 -13.83
N VAL A 145 -0.12 7.42 -14.96
CA VAL A 145 -0.78 8.63 -15.45
C VAL A 145 -2.27 8.39 -15.70
N ASP A 146 -2.64 7.30 -16.38
CA ASP A 146 -4.04 6.97 -16.66
C ASP A 146 -4.84 6.70 -15.38
N ARG A 147 -4.24 6.02 -14.40
CA ARG A 147 -4.86 5.82 -13.08
C ARG A 147 -5.05 7.15 -12.35
N ALA A 148 -4.05 8.02 -12.36
CA ALA A 148 -4.12 9.33 -11.69
C ALA A 148 -5.18 10.23 -12.34
N LYS A 149 -5.28 10.27 -13.69
CA LYS A 149 -6.38 10.92 -14.40
C LYS A 149 -7.73 10.38 -13.91
N GLY A 150 -7.89 9.06 -13.83
CA GLY A 150 -9.13 8.43 -13.37
C GLY A 150 -9.50 8.79 -11.93
N VAL A 151 -8.53 8.99 -11.03
CA VAL A 151 -8.77 9.49 -9.67
C VAL A 151 -9.25 10.94 -9.70
N LEU A 152 -8.54 11.82 -10.41
CA LEU A 152 -8.90 13.25 -10.52
C LEU A 152 -10.27 13.46 -11.17
N MET A 153 -10.57 12.74 -12.26
CA MET A 153 -11.87 12.82 -12.95
C MET A 153 -13.03 12.43 -12.02
N ARG A 154 -12.88 11.37 -11.22
CA ARG A 154 -13.93 10.92 -10.29
C ARG A 154 -14.13 11.86 -9.11
N HIS A 155 -13.04 12.37 -8.54
CA HIS A 155 -13.10 13.20 -7.33
C HIS A 155 -13.37 14.67 -7.62
N GLN A 156 -12.90 15.19 -8.75
CA GLN A 156 -13.02 16.61 -9.09
C GLN A 156 -13.99 16.90 -10.23
N GLN A 157 -14.66 15.87 -10.78
CA GLN A 157 -15.54 15.97 -11.93
C GLN A 157 -14.89 16.66 -13.15
N LEU A 158 -13.57 16.53 -13.26
CA LEU A 158 -12.79 17.09 -14.35
C LEU A 158 -12.92 16.22 -15.61
N SER A 159 -12.79 16.86 -16.77
CA SER A 159 -12.54 16.15 -18.02
C SER A 159 -11.13 15.54 -18.03
N GLU A 160 -10.91 14.56 -18.91
CA GLU A 160 -9.60 13.93 -19.07
C GLU A 160 -8.49 14.95 -19.39
N VAL A 161 -8.82 15.95 -20.22
CA VAL A 161 -7.88 17.00 -20.62
C VAL A 161 -7.47 17.88 -19.42
N GLU A 162 -8.45 18.26 -18.61
CA GLU A 162 -8.19 19.06 -17.40
C GLU A 162 -7.39 18.28 -16.35
N ALA A 163 -7.73 16.99 -16.13
CA ALA A 163 -6.99 16.12 -15.23
C ALA A 163 -5.53 15.94 -15.66
N PHE A 164 -5.27 15.77 -16.96
CA PHE A 164 -3.91 15.70 -17.46
C PHE A 164 -3.17 17.04 -17.38
N ALA A 165 -3.83 18.16 -17.66
CA ALA A 165 -3.25 19.49 -17.51
C ALA A 165 -2.83 19.75 -16.06
N LEU A 166 -3.64 19.34 -15.08
CA LEU A 166 -3.31 19.45 -13.65
C LEU A 166 -2.06 18.63 -13.28
N LEU A 167 -2.00 17.35 -13.72
CA LEU A 167 -0.82 16.50 -13.49
C LEU A 167 0.46 17.10 -14.11
N ARG A 168 0.34 17.68 -15.31
CA ARG A 168 1.45 18.33 -16.00
C ARG A 168 1.92 19.59 -15.26
N THR A 169 0.99 20.41 -14.77
CA THR A 169 1.31 21.61 -13.99
C THR A 169 2.03 21.22 -12.69
N ALA A 170 1.51 20.24 -11.96
CA ALA A 170 2.14 19.71 -10.75
C ALA A 170 3.55 19.15 -11.01
N SER A 171 3.73 18.44 -12.15
CA SER A 171 5.02 17.92 -12.61
C SER A 171 6.05 19.05 -12.83
N MET A 172 5.63 20.14 -13.48
CA MET A 172 6.50 21.28 -13.73
C MET A 172 6.87 22.01 -12.42
N HIS A 173 5.91 22.22 -11.50
CA HIS A 173 6.18 22.86 -10.22
C HIS A 173 7.08 22.02 -9.31
N ALA A 174 6.89 20.71 -9.29
CA ALA A 174 7.70 19.80 -8.48
C ALA A 174 9.07 19.47 -9.12
N ASN A 175 9.29 19.81 -10.38
CA ASN A 175 10.45 19.38 -11.19
C ASN A 175 10.62 17.86 -11.19
N LEU A 176 9.51 17.13 -11.30
CA LEU A 176 9.42 15.66 -11.34
C LEU A 176 8.80 15.21 -12.67
N ARG A 177 8.98 13.94 -13.04
CA ARG A 177 8.27 13.37 -14.19
C ARG A 177 6.78 13.23 -13.89
N VAL A 178 5.93 13.36 -14.92
CA VAL A 178 4.47 13.22 -14.77
C VAL A 178 4.10 11.86 -14.17
N GLY A 179 4.80 10.79 -14.52
CA GLY A 179 4.60 9.47 -13.94
C GLY A 179 4.90 9.41 -12.45
N GLU A 180 5.95 10.09 -11.98
CA GLU A 180 6.32 10.16 -10.56
C GLU A 180 5.28 10.92 -9.74
N VAL A 181 4.82 12.08 -10.25
CA VAL A 181 3.73 12.85 -9.65
C VAL A 181 2.44 12.02 -9.61
N SER A 182 2.13 11.33 -10.71
CA SER A 182 0.95 10.46 -10.81
C SER A 182 0.99 9.32 -9.80
N ARG A 183 2.15 8.67 -9.63
CA ARG A 183 2.35 7.65 -8.61
C ARG A 183 2.15 8.21 -7.21
N GLY A 184 2.79 9.33 -6.89
CA GLY A 184 2.65 9.99 -5.60
C GLY A 184 1.21 10.39 -5.27
N LEU A 185 0.42 10.83 -6.27
CA LEU A 185 -1.00 11.13 -6.13
C LEU A 185 -1.81 9.86 -5.80
N ILE A 186 -1.58 8.76 -6.52
CA ILE A 186 -2.28 7.48 -6.29
C ILE A 186 -1.96 6.94 -4.90
N GLU A 187 -0.69 6.90 -4.51
CA GLU A 187 -0.26 6.47 -3.19
C GLU A 187 -0.89 7.33 -2.08
N ALA A 188 -0.99 8.64 -2.31
CA ALA A 188 -1.67 9.55 -1.39
C ALA A 188 -3.16 9.24 -1.23
N ALA A 189 -3.84 9.03 -2.36
CA ALA A 189 -5.27 8.70 -2.36
C ALA A 189 -5.54 7.35 -1.69
N GLN A 190 -4.70 6.34 -1.94
CA GLN A 190 -4.80 5.04 -1.28
C GLN A 190 -4.56 5.12 0.23
N ALA A 191 -3.57 5.89 0.67
CA ALA A 191 -3.31 6.10 2.10
C ALA A 191 -4.49 6.81 2.78
N ALA A 192 -5.07 7.83 2.15
CA ALA A 192 -6.24 8.55 2.66
C ALA A 192 -7.46 7.63 2.77
N ASP A 193 -7.75 6.81 1.75
CA ASP A 193 -8.84 5.83 1.78
C ASP A 193 -8.63 4.79 2.89
N ALA A 194 -7.41 4.27 3.06
CA ALA A 194 -7.10 3.31 4.10
C ALA A 194 -7.32 3.90 5.51
N VAL A 195 -6.85 5.12 5.78
CA VAL A 195 -7.07 5.82 7.04
C VAL A 195 -8.56 6.09 7.28
N ASN A 196 -9.29 6.52 6.25
CA ASN A 196 -10.73 6.76 6.35
C ASN A 196 -11.50 5.48 6.67
N ARG A 197 -11.19 4.35 6.00
CA ARG A 197 -11.82 3.04 6.27
C ARG A 197 -11.52 2.53 7.67
N ALA A 198 -10.27 2.63 8.12
CA ALA A 198 -9.91 2.30 9.50
C ALA A 198 -10.66 3.19 10.50
N GLY A 199 -10.79 4.48 10.20
CA GLY A 199 -11.62 5.42 10.96
C GLY A 199 -13.11 5.03 11.00
N GLN A 200 -13.65 4.48 9.91
CA GLN A 200 -15.03 3.97 9.88
C GLN A 200 -15.24 2.77 10.81
N LEU A 201 -14.23 1.89 10.99
CA LEU A 201 -14.34 0.77 11.94
C LEU A 201 -14.64 1.24 13.36
N ARG A 202 -14.04 2.38 13.77
CA ARG A 202 -14.32 3.00 15.09
C ARG A 202 -15.79 3.36 15.23
N MET A 203 -16.35 4.04 14.24
CA MET A 203 -17.76 4.43 14.22
C MET A 203 -18.68 3.20 14.20
N GLN A 204 -18.33 2.21 13.38
CA GLN A 204 -19.14 1.02 13.19
C GLN A 204 -19.17 0.14 14.45
N SER A 205 -18.09 0.10 15.27
CA SER A 205 -18.09 -0.58 16.56
C SER A 205 -19.16 -0.02 17.50
N GLN A 206 -19.30 1.31 17.57
CA GLN A 206 -20.28 1.98 18.40
C GLN A 206 -21.70 1.83 17.83
N ARG A 207 -21.85 1.97 16.50
CA ARG A 207 -23.11 1.77 15.79
C ARG A 207 -23.67 0.35 15.95
N PHE A 208 -22.79 -0.65 16.01
CA PHE A 208 -23.17 -2.04 16.21
C PHE A 208 -23.88 -2.24 17.55
N VAL A 209 -23.31 -1.77 18.67
CA VAL A 209 -23.95 -1.86 20.00
C VAL A 209 -25.22 -1.02 20.05
N LYS A 210 -25.21 0.20 19.46
CA LYS A 210 -26.45 0.99 19.30
C LYS A 210 -27.54 0.17 18.62
N GLY A 211 -27.22 -0.54 17.55
CA GLY A 211 -28.13 -1.43 16.82
C GLY A 211 -28.66 -2.58 17.67
N LEU A 212 -27.80 -3.21 18.49
CA LEU A 212 -28.21 -4.25 19.44
C LEU A 212 -29.23 -3.72 20.48
N VAL A 213 -28.97 -2.55 21.07
CA VAL A 213 -29.87 -1.92 22.04
C VAL A 213 -31.19 -1.62 21.39
N LEU A 214 -31.21 -0.96 20.22
CA LEU A 214 -32.44 -0.62 19.51
C LEU A 214 -33.25 -1.85 19.12
N ARG A 215 -32.62 -2.91 18.65
CA ARG A 215 -33.25 -4.19 18.30
C ARG A 215 -33.92 -4.83 19.52
N GLY A 216 -33.27 -4.78 20.68
CA GLY A 216 -33.84 -5.29 21.92
C GLY A 216 -35.01 -4.44 22.48
N MET A 217 -35.12 -3.17 22.07
CA MET A 217 -36.15 -2.23 22.56
C MET A 217 -37.40 -2.14 21.66
N SER A 218 -37.30 -2.56 20.40
CA SER A 218 -38.37 -2.42 19.39
C SER A 218 -38.72 -3.77 18.79
N ARG A 219 -39.98 -3.95 18.35
CA ARG A 219 -40.31 -5.09 17.49
C ARG A 219 -39.50 -5.03 16.23
N PRO A 220 -39.09 -6.19 15.64
CA PRO A 220 -38.28 -6.21 14.44
C PRO A 220 -38.86 -5.31 13.35
N ARG A 221 -38.12 -4.28 12.91
CA ARG A 221 -38.42 -3.52 11.71
C ARG A 221 -37.66 -4.13 10.54
N PRO A 222 -38.18 -4.03 9.28
CA PRO A 222 -37.51 -4.56 8.09
C PRO A 222 -36.13 -3.89 7.81
N ASP A 223 -35.87 -2.71 8.36
CA ASP A 223 -34.56 -2.03 8.21
C ASP A 223 -33.58 -2.55 9.27
N ASP A 224 -32.85 -3.59 8.92
CA ASP A 224 -31.85 -4.18 9.82
C ASP A 224 -30.54 -3.37 9.81
N HIS A 225 -30.52 -2.28 10.57
CA HIS A 225 -29.35 -1.44 10.79
C HIS A 225 -28.12 -2.24 11.27
N LEU A 226 -28.35 -3.35 11.96
CA LEU A 226 -27.29 -4.23 12.44
C LEU A 226 -26.65 -5.01 11.31
N ALA A 227 -27.46 -5.58 10.40
CA ALA A 227 -26.96 -6.28 9.22
C ALA A 227 -26.19 -5.35 8.27
N ASP A 228 -26.69 -4.12 8.08
CA ASP A 228 -25.97 -3.10 7.30
C ASP A 228 -24.62 -2.74 7.92
N THR A 229 -24.59 -2.52 9.24
CA THR A 229 -23.34 -2.22 9.96
C THR A 229 -22.34 -3.37 9.86
N THR A 230 -22.80 -4.62 10.03
CA THR A 230 -21.99 -5.83 9.89
C THR A 230 -21.38 -5.93 8.49
N ARG A 231 -22.18 -5.76 7.45
CA ARG A 231 -21.74 -5.83 6.06
C ARG A 231 -20.68 -4.76 5.74
N ARG A 232 -20.92 -3.50 6.16
CA ARG A 232 -19.99 -2.39 5.91
C ARG A 232 -18.68 -2.57 6.67
N LEU A 233 -18.74 -3.04 7.91
CA LEU A 233 -17.55 -3.30 8.71
C LEU A 233 -16.69 -4.38 8.07
N GLN A 234 -17.32 -5.50 7.67
CA GLN A 234 -16.61 -6.58 6.99
C GLN A 234 -15.99 -6.10 5.67
N ALA A 235 -16.74 -5.36 4.85
CA ALA A 235 -16.23 -4.82 3.59
C ALA A 235 -15.01 -3.89 3.78
N ASN A 236 -14.98 -3.09 4.86
CA ASN A 236 -13.82 -2.25 5.17
C ASN A 236 -12.59 -3.10 5.58
N LEU A 237 -12.77 -4.15 6.39
CA LEU A 237 -11.69 -5.06 6.77
C LEU A 237 -11.15 -5.82 5.55
N ASP A 238 -12.02 -6.34 4.69
CA ASP A 238 -11.64 -7.07 3.48
C ASP A 238 -10.85 -6.16 2.51
N HIS A 239 -11.30 -4.91 2.36
CA HIS A 239 -10.58 -3.94 1.56
C HIS A 239 -9.19 -3.63 2.13
N LEU A 240 -9.09 -3.36 3.43
CA LEU A 240 -7.80 -3.10 4.08
C LEU A 240 -6.85 -4.31 3.96
N ALA A 241 -7.37 -5.53 4.06
CA ALA A 241 -6.60 -6.76 3.87
C ALA A 241 -6.10 -6.96 2.42
N SER A 242 -6.74 -6.36 1.43
CA SER A 242 -6.32 -6.41 0.03
C SER A 242 -5.16 -5.46 -0.32
N LEU A 243 -4.81 -4.54 0.58
CA LEU A 243 -3.74 -3.58 0.36
C LEU A 243 -2.36 -4.19 0.67
N PRO A 244 -1.29 -3.76 -0.02
CA PRO A 244 0.08 -4.14 0.31
C PRO A 244 0.55 -3.39 1.57
N LEU A 245 0.23 -3.92 2.74
CA LEU A 245 0.54 -3.31 4.03
C LEU A 245 1.92 -3.75 4.53
N ALA A 246 2.64 -2.84 5.19
CA ALA A 246 3.84 -3.19 5.93
C ALA A 246 3.52 -4.10 7.14
N ASP A 247 4.46 -4.98 7.51
CA ASP A 247 4.27 -6.00 8.56
C ASP A 247 3.64 -5.47 9.87
N PRO A 248 4.06 -4.32 10.43
CA PRO A 248 3.45 -3.81 11.66
C PRO A 248 1.98 -3.42 11.48
N VAL A 249 1.60 -2.89 10.29
CA VAL A 249 0.22 -2.50 9.98
C VAL A 249 -0.63 -3.75 9.73
N ALA A 250 -0.09 -4.74 9.02
CA ALA A 250 -0.75 -6.02 8.77
C ALA A 250 -1.04 -6.77 10.08
N ALA A 251 -0.08 -6.80 11.02
CA ALA A 251 -0.27 -7.38 12.35
C ALA A 251 -1.38 -6.66 13.14
N GLN A 252 -1.41 -5.32 13.09
CA GLN A 252 -2.47 -4.55 13.75
C GLN A 252 -3.84 -4.77 13.11
N LEU A 253 -3.92 -4.93 11.79
CA LEU A 253 -5.16 -5.30 11.08
C LEU A 253 -5.66 -6.67 11.54
N ALA A 254 -4.77 -7.67 11.69
CA ALA A 254 -5.14 -8.99 12.19
C ALA A 254 -5.74 -8.92 13.61
N CYS A 255 -5.17 -8.10 14.51
CA CYS A 255 -5.74 -7.85 15.84
C CYS A 255 -7.14 -7.20 15.76
N THR A 256 -7.35 -6.29 14.79
CA THR A 256 -8.65 -5.64 14.57
C THR A 256 -9.68 -6.64 14.04
N CYS A 257 -9.31 -7.52 13.12
CA CYS A 257 -10.17 -8.61 12.63
C CYS A 257 -10.59 -9.57 13.76
N ALA A 258 -9.66 -9.94 14.64
CA ALA A 258 -9.96 -10.80 15.79
C ALA A 258 -10.93 -10.11 16.77
N ALA A 259 -10.76 -8.81 17.04
CA ALA A 259 -11.66 -8.04 17.88
C ALA A 259 -13.07 -7.94 17.28
N TRP A 260 -13.17 -7.79 15.94
CA TRP A 260 -14.44 -7.83 15.23
C TRP A 260 -15.14 -9.18 15.33
N ALA A 261 -14.45 -10.27 15.07
CA ALA A 261 -15.00 -11.61 15.19
C ALA A 261 -15.55 -11.89 16.59
N ALA A 262 -14.84 -11.42 17.63
CA ALA A 262 -15.31 -11.51 19.02
C ALA A 262 -16.59 -10.69 19.27
N LEU A 263 -16.70 -9.48 18.72
CA LEU A 263 -17.91 -8.65 18.84
C LEU A 263 -19.08 -9.26 18.08
N GLN A 264 -18.84 -9.73 16.85
CA GLN A 264 -19.88 -10.35 16.01
C GLN A 264 -20.51 -11.57 16.67
N ALA A 265 -19.75 -12.35 17.43
CA ALA A 265 -20.26 -13.50 18.17
C ALA A 265 -21.35 -13.13 19.19
N CYS A 266 -21.38 -11.88 19.69
CA CYS A 266 -22.45 -11.41 20.56
C CYS A 266 -23.82 -11.30 19.87
N ALA A 267 -23.83 -11.01 18.55
CA ALA A 267 -25.07 -10.83 17.78
C ALA A 267 -25.70 -12.17 17.35
N VAL A 268 -24.91 -13.22 17.18
CA VAL A 268 -25.39 -14.54 16.72
C VAL A 268 -26.35 -15.18 17.73
N VAL A 269 -26.16 -14.93 19.01
CA VAL A 269 -27.01 -15.44 20.09
C VAL A 269 -28.42 -14.85 20.04
N ASP A 270 -28.60 -13.65 19.46
CA ASP A 270 -29.89 -12.98 19.34
C ASP A 270 -30.72 -13.46 18.13
N ALA A 271 -30.11 -14.14 17.16
CA ALA A 271 -30.80 -14.69 16.01
C ALA A 271 -31.81 -15.82 16.41
N ALA A 272 -31.66 -16.39 17.60
CA ALA A 272 -32.51 -17.42 18.12
C ALA A 272 -33.84 -16.91 18.70
N GLY A 273 -34.13 -15.58 18.62
CA GLY A 273 -35.46 -15.02 18.87
C GLY A 273 -35.96 -15.11 20.31
N ALA A 274 -35.10 -15.21 21.33
CA ALA A 274 -35.52 -15.20 22.72
C ALA A 274 -36.16 -13.86 23.08
N PRO A 275 -37.45 -13.82 23.47
CA PRO A 275 -38.10 -12.58 23.80
C PRO A 275 -37.50 -11.96 25.06
N ARG A 276 -37.37 -10.64 25.05
CA ARG A 276 -36.86 -9.78 26.12
C ARG A 276 -37.52 -9.98 27.49
N SER A 277 -38.71 -10.55 27.51
CA SER A 277 -39.51 -10.78 28.71
C SER A 277 -39.11 -12.00 29.54
N ALA A 278 -38.26 -12.90 29.00
CA ALA A 278 -37.94 -14.15 29.69
C ALA A 278 -36.72 -14.05 30.62
N ASP A 279 -35.70 -13.15 30.31
CA ASP A 279 -34.55 -12.98 31.19
C ASP A 279 -33.86 -11.60 30.97
N ALA A 280 -34.32 -10.59 31.71
CA ALA A 280 -33.77 -9.24 31.66
C ALA A 280 -32.31 -9.18 32.16
N ALA A 281 -31.94 -10.05 33.09
CA ALA A 281 -30.57 -10.11 33.62
C ALA A 281 -29.59 -10.67 32.58
N ALA A 282 -29.99 -11.72 31.85
CA ALA A 282 -29.19 -12.26 30.75
C ALA A 282 -29.03 -11.25 29.61
N TRP A 283 -30.06 -10.48 29.31
CA TRP A 283 -29.99 -9.40 28.32
C TRP A 283 -28.97 -8.30 28.72
N THR A 284 -29.07 -7.81 29.96
CA THR A 284 -28.17 -6.80 30.51
C THR A 284 -26.70 -7.29 30.46
N LYS A 285 -26.45 -8.54 30.86
CA LYS A 285 -25.13 -9.14 30.83
C LYS A 285 -24.57 -9.25 29.39
N ARG A 286 -25.42 -9.55 28.41
CA ARG A 286 -25.03 -9.58 26.99
C ARG A 286 -24.70 -8.20 26.46
N LEU A 287 -25.47 -7.17 26.82
CA LEU A 287 -25.16 -5.80 26.43
C LEU A 287 -23.85 -5.31 27.04
N ASP A 288 -23.57 -5.65 28.30
CA ASP A 288 -22.29 -5.33 28.93
C ASP A 288 -21.10 -6.01 28.26
N GLU A 289 -21.25 -7.28 27.86
CA GLU A 289 -20.23 -8.00 27.09
C GLU A 289 -20.03 -7.40 25.70
N ALA A 290 -21.11 -7.06 25.00
CA ALA A 290 -21.05 -6.43 23.68
C ALA A 290 -20.36 -5.04 23.77
N GLU A 291 -20.65 -4.27 24.82
CA GLU A 291 -20.01 -2.98 25.08
C GLU A 291 -18.50 -3.14 25.30
N ARG A 292 -18.07 -4.07 26.14
CA ARG A 292 -16.63 -4.33 26.37
C ARG A 292 -15.91 -4.74 25.10
N ARG A 293 -16.54 -5.60 24.28
CA ARG A 293 -15.94 -6.05 23.00
C ARG A 293 -15.92 -4.93 21.97
N ALA A 294 -16.94 -4.08 21.94
CA ALA A 294 -16.95 -2.92 21.04
C ALA A 294 -15.88 -1.88 21.42
N GLU A 295 -15.64 -1.65 22.70
CA GLU A 295 -14.55 -0.79 23.16
C GLU A 295 -13.17 -1.39 22.82
N ASN A 296 -13.03 -2.72 22.90
CA ASN A 296 -11.79 -3.37 22.42
C ASN A 296 -11.60 -3.18 20.90
N LEU A 297 -12.65 -3.38 20.10
CA LEU A 297 -12.61 -3.15 18.66
C LEU A 297 -12.27 -1.69 18.34
N LEU A 298 -12.87 -0.73 19.06
CA LEU A 298 -12.55 0.68 18.94
C LEU A 298 -11.07 0.94 19.16
N ASN A 299 -10.52 0.42 20.26
CA ASN A 299 -9.11 0.58 20.60
C ASN A 299 -8.16 -0.03 19.53
N GLN A 300 -8.51 -1.20 18.98
CA GLN A 300 -7.73 -1.81 17.90
C GLN A 300 -7.82 -0.99 16.60
N ALA A 301 -9.01 -0.47 16.27
CA ALA A 301 -9.21 0.39 15.11
C ALA A 301 -8.47 1.75 15.26
N ASP A 302 -8.39 2.32 16.46
CA ASP A 302 -7.58 3.53 16.72
C ASP A 302 -6.10 3.27 16.49
N ARG A 303 -5.57 2.15 16.99
CA ARG A 303 -4.18 1.75 16.76
C ARG A 303 -3.90 1.49 15.29
N LEU A 304 -4.82 0.84 14.57
CA LEU A 304 -4.71 0.61 13.13
C LEU A 304 -4.68 1.93 12.36
N THR A 305 -5.56 2.88 12.71
CA THR A 305 -5.60 4.20 12.09
C THR A 305 -4.28 4.95 12.30
N ALA A 306 -3.76 4.95 13.54
CA ALA A 306 -2.48 5.59 13.87
C ALA A 306 -1.30 4.93 13.15
N ALA A 307 -1.30 3.60 13.02
CA ALA A 307 -0.26 2.87 12.28
C ALA A 307 -0.27 3.22 10.78
N LEU A 308 -1.45 3.32 10.16
CA LEU A 308 -1.62 3.75 8.76
C LEU A 308 -1.19 5.21 8.55
N GLU A 309 -1.53 6.13 9.46
CA GLU A 309 -1.07 7.52 9.41
C GLU A 309 0.45 7.61 9.50
N SER A 310 1.06 6.89 10.44
CA SER A 310 2.51 6.86 10.63
C SER A 310 3.23 6.28 9.42
N ALA A 311 2.71 5.22 8.82
CA ALA A 311 3.27 4.58 7.63
C ALA A 311 3.20 5.50 6.40
N SER A 312 2.19 6.37 6.30
CA SER A 312 2.03 7.30 5.18
C SER A 312 3.01 8.48 5.21
N GLY A 313 3.56 8.83 6.38
CA GLY A 313 4.44 9.98 6.59
C GLY A 313 3.78 11.36 6.33
N ARG A 314 2.46 11.43 6.15
CA ARG A 314 1.72 12.61 5.70
C ARG A 314 0.92 13.27 6.83
N ARG A 315 1.31 14.48 7.22
CA ARG A 315 0.62 15.27 8.26
C ARG A 315 -0.83 15.66 7.89
N ASN A 316 -1.15 15.72 6.60
CA ASN A 316 -2.47 16.16 6.14
C ASN A 316 -3.60 15.16 6.41
N LEU A 317 -3.29 13.90 6.77
CA LEU A 317 -4.28 12.90 7.14
C LEU A 317 -4.95 13.13 8.50
N GLN A 318 -4.39 14.02 9.33
CA GLN A 318 -4.96 14.35 10.65
C GLN A 318 -6.39 14.90 10.56
N VAL A 319 -6.72 15.71 9.54
CA VAL A 319 -8.07 16.27 9.35
C VAL A 319 -9.07 15.15 9.00
N ILE A 320 -8.67 14.20 8.14
CA ILE A 320 -9.49 13.03 7.79
C ILE A 320 -9.75 12.18 9.03
N ASN A 321 -8.72 11.93 9.83
CA ASN A 321 -8.85 11.19 11.09
C ASN A 321 -9.75 11.93 12.08
N LEU A 322 -9.66 13.26 12.16
CA LEU A 322 -10.51 14.08 13.03
C LEU A 322 -11.99 13.99 12.61
N CYS A 323 -12.31 14.06 11.31
CA CYS A 323 -13.66 13.80 10.80
C CYS A 323 -14.14 12.37 11.15
N GLY A 324 -13.26 11.37 11.01
CA GLY A 324 -13.54 9.99 11.42
C GLY A 324 -13.85 9.88 12.91
N ARG A 325 -13.14 10.62 13.76
CA ARG A 325 -13.40 10.68 15.20
C ARG A 325 -14.77 11.29 15.50
N GLN A 326 -15.19 12.33 14.79
CA GLN A 326 -16.53 12.91 14.94
C GLN A 326 -17.65 11.92 14.62
N ARG A 327 -17.50 11.14 13.54
CA ARG A 327 -18.45 10.05 13.22
C ARG A 327 -18.58 9.06 14.37
N MET A 328 -17.45 8.64 14.93
CA MET A 328 -17.43 7.71 16.07
C MET A 328 -18.09 8.33 17.31
N LEU A 329 -17.75 9.57 17.68
CA LEU A 329 -18.29 10.25 18.86
C LEU A 329 -19.82 10.45 18.77
N SER A 330 -20.35 10.75 17.57
CA SER A 330 -21.80 10.86 17.36
C SER A 330 -22.54 9.55 17.64
N GLN A 331 -22.01 8.42 17.17
CA GLN A 331 -22.58 7.10 17.42
C GLN A 331 -22.38 6.66 18.87
N ARG A 332 -21.24 7.01 19.47
CA ARG A 332 -20.91 6.73 20.88
C ARG A 332 -21.89 7.43 21.82
N LEU A 333 -22.16 8.71 21.59
CA LEU A 333 -23.14 9.45 22.40
C LEU A 333 -24.53 8.81 22.32
N ALA A 334 -25.01 8.50 21.11
CA ALA A 334 -26.31 7.85 20.94
C ALA A 334 -26.37 6.48 21.63
N LYS A 335 -25.31 5.67 21.52
CA LYS A 335 -25.16 4.38 22.20
C LYS A 335 -25.23 4.56 23.72
N GLN A 336 -24.46 5.48 24.29
CA GLN A 336 -24.39 5.73 25.73
C GLN A 336 -25.73 6.20 26.30
N ALA A 337 -26.39 7.12 25.62
CA ALA A 337 -27.72 7.59 26.01
C ALA A 337 -28.79 6.47 25.96
N LEU A 338 -28.73 5.59 24.94
CA LEU A 338 -29.63 4.44 24.85
C LEU A 338 -29.36 3.39 25.94
N LEU A 339 -28.07 3.10 26.23
CA LEU A 339 -27.69 2.19 27.31
C LEU A 339 -28.07 2.70 28.68
N ALA A 340 -27.92 4.00 28.94
CA ALA A 340 -28.38 4.62 30.19
C ALA A 340 -29.88 4.41 30.45
N GLY A 341 -30.72 4.35 29.41
CA GLY A 341 -32.14 4.09 29.51
C GLY A 341 -32.55 2.61 29.67
N VAL A 342 -31.61 1.68 29.67
CA VAL A 342 -31.87 0.22 29.70
C VAL A 342 -31.14 -0.50 30.84
N LEU A 343 -29.99 0.02 31.25
CA LEU A 343 -29.13 -0.58 32.28
C LEU A 343 -29.65 -0.25 33.70
N PRO A 344 -29.28 -1.05 34.71
CA PRO A 344 -29.55 -0.73 36.12
C PRO A 344 -28.87 0.57 36.56
N ASP A 345 -29.40 1.22 37.61
CA ASP A 345 -29.04 2.58 38.05
C ASP A 345 -27.55 2.86 38.12
N ALA A 346 -26.74 1.99 38.70
CA ALA A 346 -25.29 2.18 38.78
C ALA A 346 -24.61 2.18 37.41
N ALA A 347 -24.98 1.25 36.53
CA ALA A 347 -24.44 1.16 35.17
C ALA A 347 -25.00 2.30 34.29
N ALA A 348 -26.24 2.68 34.46
CA ALA A 348 -26.85 3.84 33.78
C ALA A 348 -26.11 5.14 34.13
N ALA A 349 -25.79 5.37 35.43
CA ALA A 349 -25.02 6.54 35.85
C ALA A 349 -23.64 6.59 35.23
N MET A 350 -22.94 5.45 35.09
CA MET A 350 -21.66 5.37 34.36
C MET A 350 -21.81 5.76 32.91
N GLN A 351 -22.84 5.30 32.21
CA GLN A 351 -23.07 5.66 30.79
C GLN A 351 -23.38 7.16 30.64
N THR A 352 -24.17 7.73 31.56
CA THR A 352 -24.45 9.18 31.59
C THR A 352 -23.17 10.00 31.78
N ALA A 353 -22.31 9.63 32.73
CA ALA A 353 -21.01 10.29 32.94
C ALA A 353 -20.07 10.19 31.70
N ALA A 354 -20.06 9.01 31.09
CA ALA A 354 -19.30 8.79 29.84
C ALA A 354 -19.86 9.63 28.68
N ALA A 355 -21.18 9.80 28.57
CA ALA A 355 -21.83 10.65 27.58
C ALA A 355 -21.40 12.11 27.70
N MET A 356 -21.30 12.66 28.92
CA MET A 356 -20.80 14.02 29.16
C MET A 356 -19.33 14.21 28.68
N THR A 357 -18.48 13.17 28.83
CA THR A 357 -17.12 13.20 28.30
C THR A 357 -17.13 13.18 26.76
N THR A 358 -17.98 12.34 26.16
CA THR A 358 -18.16 12.27 24.70
C THR A 358 -18.62 13.62 24.12
N VAL A 359 -19.52 14.33 24.80
CA VAL A 359 -19.97 15.68 24.39
C VAL A 359 -18.78 16.64 24.33
N ARG A 360 -17.98 16.71 25.41
CA ARG A 360 -16.81 17.59 25.46
C ARG A 360 -15.78 17.27 24.39
N GLU A 361 -15.51 15.98 24.16
CA GLU A 361 -14.60 15.55 23.10
C GLU A 361 -15.09 15.94 21.70
N PHE A 362 -16.39 15.78 21.45
CA PHE A 362 -16.99 16.13 20.16
C PHE A 362 -16.88 17.65 19.90
N GLU A 363 -17.24 18.46 20.87
CA GLU A 363 -17.22 19.93 20.76
C GLU A 363 -15.78 20.46 20.57
N ALA A 364 -14.83 19.92 21.30
CA ALA A 364 -13.41 20.28 21.13
C ALA A 364 -12.88 19.92 19.74
N ALA A 365 -13.23 18.74 19.23
CA ALA A 365 -12.81 18.30 17.91
C ALA A 365 -13.54 19.07 16.77
N LEU A 366 -14.82 19.43 16.96
CA LEU A 366 -15.55 20.28 16.00
C LEU A 366 -14.91 21.66 15.91
N LEU A 367 -14.56 22.27 17.04
CA LEU A 367 -13.86 23.56 17.08
C LEU A 367 -12.49 23.49 16.34
N ALA A 368 -11.74 22.40 16.53
CA ALA A 368 -10.48 22.19 15.82
C ALA A 368 -10.66 22.08 14.30
N LEU A 369 -11.77 21.45 13.84
CA LEU A 369 -12.10 21.41 12.40
C LEU A 369 -12.49 22.78 11.85
N GLU A 370 -13.19 23.60 12.60
CA GLU A 370 -13.57 24.97 12.22
C GLU A 370 -12.36 25.91 12.13
N GLN A 371 -11.32 25.63 12.92
CA GLN A 371 -10.05 26.38 12.92
C GLN A 371 -9.02 25.81 11.92
N ALA A 372 -9.31 24.72 11.26
CA ALA A 372 -8.40 24.10 10.31
C ALA A 372 -8.14 25.05 9.09
N PRO A 373 -6.90 25.09 8.56
CA PRO A 373 -6.54 26.04 7.49
C PRO A 373 -7.21 25.73 6.15
N LEU A 374 -7.85 24.57 6.00
CA LEU A 374 -8.53 24.10 4.79
C LEU A 374 -10.02 24.47 4.86
N ALA A 375 -10.38 25.72 4.57
CA ALA A 375 -11.74 26.23 4.70
C ALA A 375 -12.36 26.67 3.35
N SER A 376 -12.70 25.71 2.48
CA SER A 376 -13.55 26.03 1.32
C SER A 376 -14.98 26.39 1.76
N GLU A 377 -15.76 27.03 0.89
CA GLU A 377 -17.15 27.37 1.18
C GLU A 377 -17.98 26.13 1.49
N GLY A 378 -17.78 25.04 0.74
CA GLY A 378 -18.42 23.76 0.98
C GLY A 378 -18.08 23.14 2.34
N ILE A 379 -16.83 23.25 2.79
CA ILE A 379 -16.40 22.79 4.11
C ILE A 379 -17.08 23.62 5.22
N ARG A 380 -17.11 24.95 5.10
CA ARG A 380 -17.78 25.81 6.07
C ARG A 380 -19.27 25.52 6.18
N ALA A 381 -19.95 25.35 5.05
CA ALA A 381 -21.37 24.99 5.01
C ALA A 381 -21.62 23.61 5.64
N GLY A 382 -20.78 22.62 5.33
CA GLY A 382 -20.88 21.29 5.92
C GLY A 382 -20.66 21.27 7.43
N LEU A 383 -19.71 22.04 7.95
CA LEU A 383 -19.46 22.16 9.40
C LEU A 383 -20.65 22.86 10.10
N ALA A 384 -21.24 23.91 9.51
CA ALA A 384 -22.42 24.57 10.05
C ALA A 384 -23.63 23.60 10.10
N GLN A 385 -23.83 22.80 9.06
CA GLN A 385 -24.85 21.74 9.04
C GLN A 385 -24.61 20.70 10.13
N ALA A 386 -23.37 20.21 10.27
CA ALA A 386 -23.01 19.25 11.30
C ALA A 386 -23.26 19.77 12.72
N ARG A 387 -22.94 21.06 12.97
CA ARG A 387 -23.25 21.71 14.25
C ARG A 387 -24.77 21.74 14.53
N GLY A 388 -25.59 22.07 13.54
CA GLY A 388 -27.06 22.02 13.70
C GLY A 388 -27.57 20.60 13.99
N GLN A 389 -27.02 19.58 13.35
CA GLN A 389 -27.36 18.16 13.62
C GLN A 389 -26.91 17.73 15.02
N TRP A 390 -25.74 18.19 15.47
CA TRP A 390 -25.24 17.95 16.82
C TRP A 390 -26.21 18.46 17.89
N HIS A 391 -26.68 19.69 17.74
CA HIS A 391 -27.68 20.25 18.68
C HIS A 391 -28.97 19.40 18.71
N ARG A 392 -29.43 18.92 17.55
CA ARG A 392 -30.62 18.04 17.50
C ARG A 392 -30.36 16.69 18.18
N LEU A 393 -29.13 16.15 18.09
CA LEU A 393 -28.76 14.94 18.80
C LEU A 393 -28.79 15.13 20.32
N LEU A 394 -28.27 16.26 20.83
CA LEU A 394 -28.31 16.62 22.24
C LEU A 394 -29.76 16.85 22.72
N ASP A 395 -30.64 17.45 21.90
CA ASP A 395 -32.05 17.57 22.19
C ASP A 395 -32.73 16.21 22.27
N GLY A 396 -32.37 15.27 21.40
CA GLY A 396 -32.81 13.89 21.43
C GLY A 396 -32.42 13.18 22.73
N GLN A 397 -31.21 13.41 23.22
CA GLN A 397 -30.74 12.88 24.51
C GLN A 397 -31.57 13.43 25.66
N ARG A 398 -31.76 14.75 25.75
CA ARG A 398 -32.56 15.40 26.78
C ARG A 398 -34.03 14.89 26.82
N ARG A 399 -34.65 14.71 25.65
CA ARG A 399 -36.00 14.13 25.55
C ARG A 399 -36.05 12.69 26.06
N ALA A 400 -35.02 11.90 25.76
CA ALA A 400 -34.94 10.53 26.24
C ALA A 400 -34.84 10.45 27.78
N GLU A 401 -34.21 11.43 28.42
CA GLU A 401 -34.06 11.55 29.87
C GLU A 401 -35.29 12.14 30.56
N CYS A 402 -36.00 13.09 29.91
CA CYS A 402 -37.07 13.91 30.52
C CYS A 402 -38.50 13.40 30.26
N GLY A 403 -38.72 12.13 29.93
CA GLY A 403 -40.08 11.54 29.93
C GLY A 403 -40.66 11.19 28.56
N ASP A 404 -40.13 11.70 27.43
CA ASP A 404 -40.49 11.26 26.07
C ASP A 404 -39.47 10.28 25.51
N ALA A 405 -39.32 9.17 26.22
CA ALA A 405 -38.29 8.17 25.93
C ALA A 405 -38.41 7.54 24.51
N VAL A 406 -39.63 7.48 23.95
CA VAL A 406 -39.82 6.90 22.60
C VAL A 406 -39.33 7.86 21.52
N ALA A 407 -39.76 9.13 21.55
CA ALA A 407 -39.35 10.13 20.59
C ALA A 407 -37.84 10.47 20.76
N GLY A 408 -37.35 10.52 22.00
CA GLY A 408 -35.93 10.73 22.29
C GLY A 408 -35.03 9.64 21.66
N ARG A 409 -35.38 8.37 21.84
CA ARG A 409 -34.66 7.24 21.24
C ARG A 409 -34.70 7.27 19.71
N ALA A 410 -35.85 7.59 19.13
CA ALA A 410 -35.97 7.72 17.69
C ALA A 410 -35.11 8.89 17.15
N ALA A 411 -35.06 10.00 17.89
CA ALA A 411 -34.19 11.14 17.55
C ALA A 411 -32.70 10.77 17.65
N LEU A 412 -32.29 10.12 18.74
CA LEU A 412 -30.91 9.64 18.92
C LEU A 412 -30.46 8.74 17.76
N ALA A 413 -31.29 7.78 17.34
CA ALA A 413 -30.99 6.89 16.24
C ALA A 413 -30.85 7.65 14.93
N ARG A 414 -31.78 8.52 14.58
CA ARG A 414 -31.82 9.27 13.32
C ARG A 414 -30.70 10.31 13.23
N GLU A 415 -30.57 11.17 14.26
CA GLU A 415 -29.64 12.30 14.21
C GLU A 415 -28.17 11.82 14.28
N SER A 416 -27.86 10.74 15.02
CA SER A 416 -26.50 10.18 15.02
C SER A 416 -26.10 9.62 13.65
N ASP A 417 -27.04 9.01 12.91
CA ASP A 417 -26.77 8.53 11.55
C ASP A 417 -26.66 9.68 10.55
N ALA A 418 -27.52 10.71 10.66
CA ALA A 418 -27.44 11.91 9.83
C ALA A 418 -26.09 12.65 10.04
N LEU A 419 -25.65 12.78 11.28
CA LEU A 419 -24.39 13.43 11.63
C LEU A 419 -23.18 12.63 11.11
N SER A 420 -23.22 11.30 11.20
CA SER A 420 -22.20 10.45 10.61
C SER A 420 -22.09 10.64 9.09
N ASN A 421 -23.23 10.71 8.38
CA ASN A 421 -23.25 10.97 6.94
C ASN A 421 -22.70 12.36 6.58
N SER A 422 -22.98 13.40 7.39
CA SER A 422 -22.43 14.73 7.18
C SER A 422 -20.89 14.74 7.33
N PHE A 423 -20.36 14.02 8.30
CA PHE A 423 -18.89 13.89 8.42
C PHE A 423 -18.26 12.97 7.36
N ASP A 424 -19.00 12.03 6.75
CA ASP A 424 -18.53 11.32 5.55
C ASP A 424 -18.39 12.28 4.37
N GLN A 425 -19.37 13.16 4.15
CA GLN A 425 -19.31 14.20 3.12
C GLN A 425 -18.17 15.19 3.38
N LEU A 426 -17.99 15.66 4.62
CA LEU A 426 -16.90 16.53 5.00
C LEU A 426 -15.54 15.87 4.77
N THR A 427 -15.39 14.59 5.07
CA THR A 427 -14.18 13.83 4.78
C THR A 427 -13.83 13.91 3.29
N SER A 428 -14.81 13.64 2.42
CA SER A 428 -14.62 13.74 0.96
C SER A 428 -14.26 15.16 0.49
N LEU A 429 -14.84 16.20 1.09
CA LEU A 429 -14.48 17.59 0.79
C LEU A 429 -13.06 17.95 1.23
N TYR A 430 -12.62 17.45 2.39
CA TYR A 430 -11.23 17.62 2.85
C TYR A 430 -10.24 16.85 1.99
N GLU A 431 -10.55 15.60 1.62
CA GLU A 431 -9.75 14.80 0.69
C GLU A 431 -9.56 15.54 -0.65
N HIS A 432 -10.65 16.08 -1.18
CA HIS A 432 -10.62 16.90 -2.40
C HIS A 432 -9.75 18.15 -2.26
N SER A 433 -9.94 18.93 -1.18
CA SER A 433 -9.17 20.16 -0.93
C SER A 433 -7.67 19.89 -0.76
N MET A 434 -7.30 18.75 -0.14
CA MET A 434 -5.90 18.34 -0.02
C MET A 434 -5.26 17.96 -1.35
N GLN A 435 -6.01 17.32 -2.26
CA GLN A 435 -5.53 16.98 -3.60
C GLN A 435 -5.26 18.24 -4.44
N VAL A 436 -6.08 19.28 -4.29
CA VAL A 436 -5.89 20.58 -4.96
C VAL A 436 -4.64 21.31 -4.46
N LEU A 437 -4.29 21.17 -3.18
CA LEU A 437 -3.11 21.83 -2.60
C LEU A 437 -1.79 21.09 -2.84
N LEU A 438 -1.85 19.81 -3.22
CA LEU A 438 -0.69 19.01 -3.57
C LEU A 438 -0.36 19.07 -5.07
N GLY A 439 -1.22 19.64 -5.89
CA GLY A 439 -1.04 19.95 -7.31
C GLY A 439 -0.73 21.41 -7.52
#